data_33274df77484ddeb3228fe3231d5eaab
#
_entry.id   33274df77484ddeb3228fe3231d5eaab
#
_cell.length_a   1.000
_cell.length_b   1.000
_cell.length_c   1.000
_cell.angle_alpha   90.00
_cell.angle_beta   90.00
_cell.angle_gamma   90.00
#
_symmetry.space_group_name_H-M   'P 1'
#
loop_
_entity.id
_entity.type
_entity.pdbx_description
1 polymer ?
#
loop_
_entity_poly.entity_id
_entity_poly.type
_entity_poly.pdbx_seq_one_letter_code
_entity_poly.pdbx_strand_id
1 'polypeptide(L)'
;MTRPAVDDGERARAGSELAAVSRALYERGWMPGTAGNLSVRLPGGAALITASGRDKGDMTAADMVVVRADTGQEAAPGPLRASAETTIHSAIYRTTDAGAVVHVHSPYATAVACRTGHRTRLTSLRIERLELLKGLGLADPARTEVPVFPNWPEVPRIAADVADHLAATPHAPPALLITDHGITTWGHDLAQARNRLECLESICRLLLLTGSVPPAQGKEG
;
A
#
# COMPACT_ATOMS: atom_id res chain seq x y z
N MET A 1 -1.15 4.37 29.70
CA MET A 1 -1.31 3.36 28.63
C MET A 1 0.01 2.62 28.49
N THR A 2 0.02 1.33 28.80
CA THR A 2 1.20 0.47 28.75
C THR A 2 1.68 0.33 27.30
N ARG A 3 2.97 0.54 27.11
CA ARG A 3 3.70 0.36 25.85
C ARG A 3 3.57 -1.11 25.42
N PRO A 4 3.17 -1.42 24.18
CA PRO A 4 3.16 -2.80 23.70
C PRO A 4 4.60 -3.32 23.72
N ALA A 5 4.86 -4.32 24.56
CA ALA A 5 6.12 -5.03 24.55
C ALA A 5 6.12 -5.94 23.31
N VAL A 6 6.75 -5.48 22.24
CA VAL A 6 7.02 -6.32 21.06
C VAL A 6 8.25 -7.17 21.38
N ASP A 7 8.13 -8.48 21.19
CA ASP A 7 9.26 -9.40 21.34
C ASP A 7 10.38 -9.07 20.34
N ASP A 8 11.63 -8.97 20.84
CA ASP A 8 12.78 -8.60 20.01
C ASP A 8 13.03 -9.62 18.88
N GLY A 9 12.76 -10.91 19.11
CA GLY A 9 12.89 -11.96 18.11
C GLY A 9 11.85 -11.82 16.99
N GLU A 10 10.60 -11.52 17.35
CA GLU A 10 9.52 -11.27 16.37
C GLU A 10 9.80 -10.02 15.56
N ARG A 11 10.25 -8.94 16.21
CA ARG A 11 10.66 -7.71 15.52
C ARG A 11 11.81 -7.95 14.54
N ALA A 12 12.83 -8.70 14.94
CA ALA A 12 13.98 -9.00 14.09
C ALA A 12 13.59 -9.84 12.87
N ARG A 13 12.71 -10.84 13.05
CA ARG A 13 12.18 -11.66 11.96
C ARG A 13 11.36 -10.79 10.98
N ALA A 14 10.39 -10.05 11.47
CA ALA A 14 9.55 -9.17 10.67
C ALA A 14 10.39 -8.11 9.91
N GLY A 15 11.40 -7.54 10.57
CA GLY A 15 12.34 -6.60 9.94
C GLY A 15 13.14 -7.23 8.79
N SER A 16 13.59 -8.48 8.98
CA SER A 16 14.32 -9.21 7.94
C SER A 16 13.43 -9.52 6.73
N GLU A 17 12.18 -9.91 6.97
CA GLU A 17 11.19 -10.16 5.90
C GLU A 17 10.86 -8.87 5.12
N LEU A 18 10.61 -7.75 5.82
CA LEU A 18 10.38 -6.44 5.18
C LEU A 18 11.58 -6.01 4.33
N ALA A 19 12.80 -6.15 4.86
CA ALA A 19 14.02 -5.82 4.15
C ALA A 19 14.20 -6.68 2.88
N ALA A 20 13.96 -7.97 2.97
CA ALA A 20 14.04 -8.89 1.83
C ALA A 20 13.03 -8.54 0.73
N VAL A 21 11.78 -8.24 1.10
CA VAL A 21 10.73 -7.83 0.13
C VAL A 21 11.06 -6.45 -0.45
N SER A 22 11.56 -5.50 0.34
CA SER A 22 11.98 -4.18 -0.16
C SER A 22 13.04 -4.29 -1.25
N ARG A 23 14.09 -5.07 -1.01
CA ARG A 23 15.14 -5.30 -2.02
C ARG A 23 14.61 -5.96 -3.28
N ALA A 24 13.75 -7.00 -3.13
CA ALA A 24 13.15 -7.68 -4.28
C ALA A 24 12.24 -6.77 -5.13
N LEU A 25 11.54 -5.81 -4.50
CA LEU A 25 10.72 -4.82 -5.22
C LEU A 25 11.58 -3.71 -5.84
N TYR A 26 12.68 -3.33 -5.18
CA TYR A 26 13.69 -2.41 -5.73
C TYR A 26 14.33 -2.98 -7.01
N GLU A 27 14.76 -4.27 -7.00
CA GLU A 27 15.33 -4.95 -8.17
C GLU A 27 14.36 -5.00 -9.36
N ARG A 28 13.05 -4.98 -9.10
CA ARG A 28 12.02 -4.88 -10.15
C ARG A 28 11.81 -3.45 -10.66
N GLY A 29 12.50 -2.47 -10.09
CA GLY A 29 12.31 -1.05 -10.41
C GLY A 29 11.01 -0.46 -9.88
N TRP A 30 10.39 -1.07 -8.86
CA TRP A 30 9.11 -0.61 -8.30
C TRP A 30 9.27 0.34 -7.09
N MET A 31 10.47 0.43 -6.56
CA MET A 31 10.83 1.29 -5.42
C MET A 31 12.11 2.10 -5.75
N PRO A 32 12.09 2.96 -6.78
CA PRO A 32 13.29 3.68 -7.19
C PRO A 32 13.78 4.65 -6.11
N GLY A 33 15.09 4.67 -5.87
CA GLY A 33 15.70 5.50 -4.85
C GLY A 33 15.17 5.21 -3.45
N THR A 34 14.60 6.21 -2.80
CA THR A 34 14.00 6.06 -1.46
C THR A 34 12.48 5.88 -1.48
N ALA A 35 11.86 5.79 -2.66
CA ALA A 35 10.42 5.69 -2.83
C ALA A 35 9.85 4.36 -2.29
N GLY A 36 8.55 4.39 -1.96
CA GLY A 36 7.82 3.24 -1.46
C GLY A 36 8.09 2.93 0.02
N ASN A 37 7.18 2.16 0.62
CA ASN A 37 7.25 1.75 2.02
C ASN A 37 6.41 0.51 2.27
N LEU A 38 6.86 -0.29 3.21
CA LEU A 38 6.24 -1.54 3.60
C LEU A 38 6.04 -1.58 5.10
N SER A 39 4.95 -2.20 5.56
CA SER A 39 4.75 -2.45 6.98
C SER A 39 4.11 -3.79 7.25
N VAL A 40 4.33 -4.30 8.46
CA VAL A 40 3.63 -5.46 9.01
C VAL A 40 3.09 -5.13 10.40
N ARG A 41 1.90 -5.64 10.69
CA ARG A 41 1.30 -5.55 12.01
C ARG A 41 2.05 -6.46 12.99
N LEU A 42 2.26 -5.96 14.19
CA LEU A 42 2.84 -6.71 15.31
C LEU A 42 1.81 -6.84 16.43
N PRO A 43 1.99 -7.78 17.37
CA PRO A 43 1.17 -7.87 18.57
C PRO A 43 1.09 -6.56 19.35
N GLY A 44 0.08 -6.45 20.21
CA GLY A 44 -0.08 -5.29 21.09
C GLY A 44 -0.48 -3.99 20.41
N GLY A 45 -1.02 -4.03 19.16
CA GLY A 45 -1.43 -2.83 18.44
C GLY A 45 -0.29 -2.03 17.83
N ALA A 46 0.88 -2.63 17.69
CA ALA A 46 2.04 -2.07 17.00
C ALA A 46 2.08 -2.45 15.52
N ALA A 47 2.89 -1.76 14.75
CA ALA A 47 3.33 -2.15 13.41
C ALA A 47 4.82 -1.82 13.25
N LEU A 48 5.49 -2.58 12.39
CA LEU A 48 6.85 -2.31 11.95
C LEU A 48 6.78 -1.76 10.53
N ILE A 49 7.40 -0.61 10.28
CA ILE A 49 7.40 0.05 8.97
C ILE A 49 8.83 0.41 8.54
N THR A 50 9.08 0.40 7.25
CA THR A 50 10.36 0.84 6.68
C THR A 50 10.63 2.31 7.01
N ALA A 51 11.87 2.62 7.38
CA ALA A 51 12.30 3.98 7.69
C ALA A 51 12.29 4.88 6.45
N SER A 52 11.98 6.16 6.67
CA SER A 52 12.04 7.22 5.67
C SER A 52 13.47 7.47 5.19
N GLY A 53 13.62 7.81 3.91
CA GLY A 53 14.91 8.25 3.33
C GLY A 53 15.96 7.14 3.19
N ARG A 54 15.59 5.86 3.39
CA ARG A 54 16.48 4.72 3.16
C ARG A 54 16.34 4.19 1.75
N ASP A 55 17.47 3.89 1.12
CA ASP A 55 17.51 3.16 -0.16
C ASP A 55 16.91 1.76 0.04
N LYS A 56 15.99 1.39 -0.84
CA LYS A 56 15.26 0.13 -0.69
C LYS A 56 16.08 -1.08 -1.16
N GLY A 57 17.09 -0.84 -1.99
CA GLY A 57 18.05 -1.86 -2.44
C GLY A 57 19.00 -2.33 -1.35
N ASP A 58 19.35 -1.42 -0.42
CA ASP A 58 20.31 -1.69 0.67
C ASP A 58 19.62 -1.93 2.03
N MET A 59 18.29 -2.07 2.03
CA MET A 59 17.53 -2.16 3.27
C MET A 59 17.86 -3.40 4.10
N THR A 60 18.00 -3.21 5.41
CA THR A 60 18.28 -4.25 6.41
C THR A 60 17.18 -4.27 7.48
N ALA A 61 17.19 -5.30 8.35
CA ALA A 61 16.28 -5.38 9.48
C ALA A 61 16.39 -4.20 10.46
N ALA A 62 17.53 -3.52 10.50
CA ALA A 62 17.76 -2.35 11.36
C ALA A 62 17.11 -1.07 10.83
N ASP A 63 16.69 -1.04 9.55
CA ASP A 63 16.10 0.13 8.90
C ASP A 63 14.58 0.19 9.06
N MET A 64 14.08 -0.29 10.21
CA MET A 64 12.65 -0.35 10.52
C MET A 64 12.32 0.49 11.76
N VAL A 65 11.13 1.07 11.75
CA VAL A 65 10.59 1.87 12.85
C VAL A 65 9.34 1.19 13.41
N VAL A 66 9.25 1.09 14.74
CA VAL A 66 8.02 0.62 15.40
C VAL A 66 7.07 1.79 15.57
N VAL A 67 5.85 1.63 15.08
CA VAL A 67 4.78 2.62 15.18
C VAL A 67 3.52 2.00 15.81
N ARG A 68 2.62 2.82 16.29
CA ARG A 68 1.25 2.37 16.59
C ARG A 68 0.50 2.08 15.30
N ALA A 69 -0.07 0.91 15.18
CA ALA A 69 -0.78 0.51 13.97
C ALA A 69 -2.00 1.40 13.68
N ASP A 70 -2.68 1.89 14.71
CA ASP A 70 -3.89 2.70 14.60
C ASP A 70 -3.65 4.17 14.24
N THR A 71 -2.52 4.75 14.68
CA THR A 71 -2.24 6.19 14.50
C THR A 71 -1.03 6.49 13.63
N GLY A 72 -0.12 5.52 13.44
CA GLY A 72 1.15 5.74 12.77
C GLY A 72 2.20 6.48 13.60
N GLN A 73 1.88 6.82 14.86
CA GLN A 73 2.84 7.48 15.74
C GLN A 73 3.99 6.54 16.09
N GLU A 74 5.22 7.05 16.04
CA GLU A 74 6.41 6.31 16.46
C GLU A 74 6.28 5.88 17.94
N ALA A 75 6.54 4.61 18.22
CA ALA A 75 6.40 4.06 19.57
C ALA A 75 7.44 4.62 20.56
N ALA A 76 8.58 5.07 20.05
CA ALA A 76 9.63 5.73 20.82
C ALA A 76 10.49 6.64 19.95
N PRO A 77 11.04 7.73 20.48
CA PRO A 77 12.05 8.52 19.78
C PRO A 77 13.25 7.64 19.41
N GLY A 78 13.81 7.85 18.22
CA GLY A 78 14.96 7.10 17.73
C GLY A 78 15.71 7.87 16.62
N PRO A 79 16.82 7.32 16.14
CA PRO A 79 17.59 7.94 15.05
C PRO A 79 16.92 7.84 13.69
N LEU A 80 15.99 6.90 13.53
CA LEU A 80 15.20 6.69 12.32
C LEU A 80 13.81 7.33 12.48
N ARG A 81 13.26 7.78 11.36
CA ARG A 81 11.88 8.27 11.26
C ARG A 81 11.04 7.29 10.43
N ALA A 82 9.80 7.12 10.82
CA ALA A 82 8.84 6.38 10.01
C ALA A 82 8.60 7.07 8.66
N SER A 83 8.16 6.32 7.65
CA SER A 83 7.76 6.88 6.36
C SER A 83 6.71 8.00 6.54
N ALA A 84 6.78 9.04 5.72
CA ALA A 84 5.77 10.09 5.68
C ALA A 84 4.36 9.54 5.37
N GLU A 85 4.27 8.39 4.70
CA GLU A 85 3.02 7.73 4.30
C GLU A 85 2.48 6.73 5.34
N THR A 86 3.10 6.65 6.51
CA THR A 86 2.67 5.77 7.61
C THR A 86 1.20 5.96 7.98
N THR A 87 0.66 7.17 7.83
CA THR A 87 -0.76 7.45 8.11
C THR A 87 -1.71 6.72 7.15
N ILE A 88 -1.31 6.46 5.89
CA ILE A 88 -2.10 5.66 4.93
C ILE A 88 -2.13 4.20 5.40
N HIS A 89 -0.98 3.63 5.82
CA HIS A 89 -0.92 2.29 6.39
C HIS A 89 -1.82 2.18 7.63
N SER A 90 -1.78 3.16 8.51
CA SER A 90 -2.61 3.20 9.71
C SER A 90 -4.10 3.32 9.40
N ALA A 91 -4.47 4.05 8.36
CA ALA A 91 -5.85 4.09 7.87
C ALA A 91 -6.34 2.69 7.47
N ILE A 92 -5.54 1.95 6.70
CA ILE A 92 -5.83 0.57 6.29
C ILE A 92 -5.91 -0.35 7.52
N TYR A 93 -4.95 -0.26 8.44
CA TYR A 93 -4.98 -1.06 9.67
C TYR A 93 -6.18 -0.79 10.57
N ARG A 94 -6.70 0.44 10.61
CA ARG A 94 -7.88 0.78 11.41
C ARG A 94 -9.19 0.25 10.82
N THR A 95 -9.27 0.19 9.51
CA THR A 95 -10.52 -0.07 8.78
C THR A 95 -10.60 -1.49 8.24
N THR A 96 -9.51 -2.26 8.32
CA THR A 96 -9.43 -3.64 7.84
C THR A 96 -8.70 -4.53 8.84
N ASP A 97 -8.73 -5.83 8.62
CA ASP A 97 -7.96 -6.85 9.35
C ASP A 97 -6.58 -7.12 8.73
N ALA A 98 -6.07 -6.20 7.91
CA ALA A 98 -4.77 -6.33 7.28
C ALA A 98 -3.65 -6.60 8.29
N GLY A 99 -2.81 -7.59 8.00
CA GLY A 99 -1.58 -7.90 8.72
C GLY A 99 -0.35 -7.25 8.09
N ALA A 100 -0.41 -6.88 6.79
CA ALA A 100 0.66 -6.19 6.09
C ALA A 100 0.14 -5.24 5.03
N VAL A 101 0.91 -4.17 4.77
CA VAL A 101 0.63 -3.16 3.72
C VAL A 101 1.91 -2.91 2.93
N VAL A 102 1.78 -2.86 1.60
CA VAL A 102 2.87 -2.60 0.66
C VAL A 102 2.48 -1.42 -0.23
N HIS A 103 3.28 -0.37 -0.22
CA HIS A 103 3.14 0.78 -1.10
C HIS A 103 4.38 0.94 -1.98
N VAL A 104 4.18 1.06 -3.29
CA VAL A 104 5.25 1.20 -4.29
C VAL A 104 4.87 2.16 -5.41
N HIS A 105 5.88 2.64 -6.15
CA HIS A 105 5.73 3.47 -7.34
C HIS A 105 5.99 2.64 -8.61
N SER A 106 5.31 1.50 -8.74
CA SER A 106 5.50 0.60 -9.87
C SER A 106 4.99 1.23 -11.18
N PRO A 107 5.70 1.01 -12.33
CA PRO A 107 5.51 1.83 -13.54
C PRO A 107 4.11 1.73 -14.14
N TYR A 108 3.56 0.52 -14.24
CA TYR A 108 2.29 0.33 -14.94
C TYR A 108 1.09 0.75 -14.10
N ALA A 109 1.09 0.44 -12.80
CA ALA A 109 0.04 0.91 -11.89
C ALA A 109 0.06 2.44 -11.78
N THR A 110 1.24 3.05 -11.68
CA THR A 110 1.37 4.52 -11.68
C THR A 110 0.86 5.12 -12.99
N ALA A 111 1.24 4.59 -14.15
CA ALA A 111 0.77 5.08 -15.45
C ALA A 111 -0.76 4.96 -15.61
N VAL A 112 -1.36 3.86 -15.11
CA VAL A 112 -2.82 3.71 -15.08
C VAL A 112 -3.46 4.72 -14.13
N ALA A 113 -2.88 4.92 -12.93
CA ALA A 113 -3.36 5.93 -11.97
C ALA A 113 -3.33 7.35 -12.55
N CYS A 114 -2.29 7.72 -13.31
CA CYS A 114 -2.22 9.00 -14.03
C CYS A 114 -3.36 9.17 -15.05
N ARG A 115 -3.75 8.08 -15.74
CA ARG A 115 -4.79 8.13 -16.79
C ARG A 115 -6.21 8.07 -16.25
N THR A 116 -6.42 7.39 -15.12
CA THR A 116 -7.75 7.15 -14.54
C THR A 116 -8.05 8.03 -13.33
N GLY A 117 -7.03 8.60 -12.73
CA GLY A 117 -7.13 9.45 -11.56
C GLY A 117 -7.60 10.88 -11.85
N HIS A 118 -7.95 11.59 -10.80
CA HIS A 118 -8.31 13.00 -10.84
C HIS A 118 -7.64 13.74 -9.68
N ARG A 119 -7.32 15.02 -9.88
CA ARG A 119 -6.55 15.81 -8.90
C ARG A 119 -7.30 16.13 -7.62
N THR A 120 -8.62 16.15 -7.63
CA THR A 120 -9.43 16.66 -6.53
C THR A 120 -10.61 15.78 -6.10
N ARG A 121 -10.79 14.62 -6.76
CA ARG A 121 -11.90 13.70 -6.43
C ARG A 121 -11.48 12.25 -6.58
N LEU A 122 -12.10 11.38 -5.79
CA LEU A 122 -11.99 9.94 -5.93
C LEU A 122 -12.57 9.50 -7.28
N THR A 123 -11.83 8.63 -7.97
CA THR A 123 -12.25 7.92 -9.17
C THR A 123 -12.08 6.43 -8.98
N SER A 124 -12.43 5.61 -9.97
CA SER A 124 -12.18 4.17 -9.92
C SER A 124 -11.59 3.64 -11.22
N LEU A 125 -10.75 2.62 -11.10
CA LEU A 125 -10.29 1.78 -12.21
C LEU A 125 -11.16 0.52 -12.25
N ARG A 126 -12.01 0.43 -13.27
CA ARG A 126 -12.82 -0.78 -13.52
C ARG A 126 -11.98 -1.83 -14.26
N ILE A 127 -11.96 -3.05 -13.75
CA ILE A 127 -11.23 -4.19 -14.30
C ILE A 127 -12.20 -5.37 -14.43
N GLU A 128 -12.19 -6.02 -15.60
CA GLU A 128 -13.07 -7.15 -15.90
C GLU A 128 -12.34 -8.25 -16.66
N ARG A 129 -12.77 -9.50 -16.44
CA ARG A 129 -12.42 -10.67 -17.25
C ARG A 129 -10.92 -11.00 -17.37
N LEU A 130 -10.12 -10.55 -16.43
CA LEU A 130 -8.71 -10.91 -16.36
C LEU A 130 -8.50 -12.01 -15.29
N GLU A 131 -7.87 -13.11 -15.67
CA GLU A 131 -7.61 -14.25 -14.77
C GLU A 131 -6.84 -13.83 -13.50
N LEU A 132 -5.95 -12.85 -13.62
CA LEU A 132 -5.17 -12.31 -12.50
C LEU A 132 -6.02 -11.67 -11.38
N LEU A 133 -7.28 -11.35 -11.62
CA LEU A 133 -8.20 -10.87 -10.58
C LEU A 133 -8.40 -11.88 -9.45
N LYS A 134 -8.25 -13.18 -9.71
CA LYS A 134 -8.26 -14.23 -8.69
C LYS A 134 -7.18 -14.04 -7.64
N GLY A 135 -6.03 -13.50 -8.03
CA GLY A 135 -4.92 -13.20 -7.12
C GLY A 135 -5.20 -12.08 -6.11
N LEU A 136 -6.24 -11.29 -6.32
CA LEU A 136 -6.68 -10.27 -5.36
C LEU A 136 -7.48 -10.87 -4.20
N GLY A 137 -7.97 -12.13 -4.32
CA GLY A 137 -8.75 -12.79 -3.29
C GLY A 137 -10.16 -12.22 -3.14
N LEU A 138 -10.78 -11.79 -4.25
CA LEU A 138 -12.13 -11.23 -4.29
C LEU A 138 -13.19 -12.34 -4.22
N ALA A 139 -14.34 -12.03 -3.64
CA ALA A 139 -15.50 -12.94 -3.63
C ALA A 139 -16.03 -13.20 -5.06
N ASP A 140 -16.03 -12.19 -5.91
CA ASP A 140 -16.30 -12.30 -7.35
C ASP A 140 -15.06 -11.84 -8.14
N PRO A 141 -14.25 -12.75 -8.68
CA PRO A 141 -13.07 -12.38 -9.47
C PRO A 141 -13.40 -12.02 -10.93
N ALA A 142 -14.67 -11.99 -11.34
CA ALA A 142 -15.03 -11.63 -12.73
C ALA A 142 -14.81 -10.13 -12.99
N ARG A 143 -14.97 -9.29 -11.98
CA ARG A 143 -14.83 -7.83 -12.05
C ARG A 143 -14.47 -7.21 -10.72
N THR A 144 -13.85 -6.03 -10.76
CA THR A 144 -13.63 -5.19 -9.57
C THR A 144 -13.50 -3.72 -9.97
N GLU A 145 -13.61 -2.85 -8.99
CA GLU A 145 -13.30 -1.42 -9.11
C GLU A 145 -12.27 -1.05 -8.06
N VAL A 146 -11.06 -0.73 -8.51
CA VAL A 146 -9.96 -0.28 -7.65
C VAL A 146 -10.08 1.23 -7.48
N PRO A 147 -10.19 1.76 -6.23
CA PRO A 147 -10.27 3.20 -6.01
C PRO A 147 -8.97 3.90 -6.39
N VAL A 148 -9.09 5.09 -6.99
CA VAL A 148 -7.98 5.95 -7.39
C VAL A 148 -8.13 7.29 -6.68
N PHE A 149 -7.31 7.51 -5.65
CA PHE A 149 -7.37 8.70 -4.79
C PHE A 149 -6.61 9.89 -5.39
N PRO A 150 -7.04 11.13 -5.10
CA PRO A 150 -6.23 12.30 -5.38
C PRO A 150 -4.89 12.26 -4.64
N ASN A 151 -3.84 12.72 -5.28
CA ASN A 151 -2.52 12.89 -4.65
C ASN A 151 -2.46 14.25 -3.94
N TRP A 152 -3.07 14.34 -2.76
CA TRP A 152 -3.02 15.55 -1.96
C TRP A 152 -1.59 15.82 -1.46
N PRO A 153 -1.16 17.10 -1.40
CA PRO A 153 0.14 17.45 -0.82
C PRO A 153 0.28 16.99 0.64
N GLU A 154 -0.82 16.99 1.39
CA GLU A 154 -0.88 16.54 2.78
C GLU A 154 -1.26 15.05 2.85
N VAL A 155 -0.27 14.20 3.10
CA VAL A 155 -0.49 12.74 3.23
C VAL A 155 -1.59 12.36 4.24
N PRO A 156 -1.72 13.04 5.41
CA PRO A 156 -2.83 12.76 6.33
C PRO A 156 -4.23 12.92 5.71
N ARG A 157 -4.40 13.80 4.72
CA ARG A 157 -5.65 13.95 3.98
C ARG A 157 -5.92 12.74 3.09
N ILE A 158 -4.91 12.23 2.40
CA ILE A 158 -5.04 10.97 1.63
C ILE A 158 -5.47 9.84 2.59
N ALA A 159 -4.83 9.75 3.75
CA ALA A 159 -5.14 8.73 4.74
C ALA A 159 -6.58 8.84 5.29
N ALA A 160 -7.11 10.05 5.46
CA ALA A 160 -8.50 10.28 5.86
C ALA A 160 -9.47 9.81 4.76
N ASP A 161 -9.25 10.23 3.50
CA ASP A 161 -10.06 9.81 2.36
C ASP A 161 -10.06 8.27 2.20
N VAL A 162 -8.91 7.61 2.40
CA VAL A 162 -8.78 6.15 2.38
C VAL A 162 -9.60 5.51 3.52
N ALA A 163 -9.49 6.01 4.74
CA ALA A 163 -10.24 5.48 5.88
C ALA A 163 -11.75 5.60 5.65
N ASP A 164 -12.23 6.75 5.20
CA ASP A 164 -13.65 7.01 4.94
C ASP A 164 -14.18 6.09 3.83
N HIS A 165 -13.42 5.92 2.74
CA HIS A 165 -13.79 5.02 1.65
C HIS A 165 -13.88 3.56 2.12
N LEU A 166 -12.87 3.06 2.83
CA LEU A 166 -12.84 1.67 3.30
C LEU A 166 -13.95 1.39 4.33
N ALA A 167 -14.26 2.35 5.21
CA ALA A 167 -15.38 2.23 6.14
C ALA A 167 -16.73 2.18 5.41
N ALA A 168 -16.90 2.94 4.32
CA ALA A 168 -18.12 2.96 3.51
C ALA A 168 -18.25 1.76 2.55
N THR A 169 -17.15 1.08 2.24
CA THR A 169 -17.08 -0.02 1.26
C THR A 169 -16.37 -1.25 1.83
N PRO A 170 -17.01 -2.01 2.76
CA PRO A 170 -16.37 -3.15 3.45
C PRO A 170 -15.87 -4.27 2.51
N HIS A 171 -16.37 -4.33 1.28
CA HIS A 171 -15.97 -5.31 0.26
C HIS A 171 -15.08 -4.71 -0.83
N ALA A 172 -14.48 -3.55 -0.56
CA ALA A 172 -13.50 -2.95 -1.47
C ALA A 172 -12.36 -3.95 -1.76
N PRO A 173 -11.81 -3.95 -2.99
CA PRO A 173 -10.63 -4.76 -3.28
C PRO A 173 -9.48 -4.34 -2.35
N PRO A 174 -8.60 -5.29 -1.95
CA PRO A 174 -7.49 -5.01 -1.04
C PRO A 174 -6.33 -4.27 -1.73
N ALA A 175 -6.67 -3.22 -2.44
CA ALA A 175 -5.77 -2.39 -3.21
C ALA A 175 -6.36 -0.99 -3.43
N LEU A 176 -5.50 0.00 -3.58
CA LEU A 176 -5.84 1.35 -4.03
C LEU A 176 -4.72 1.93 -4.90
N LEU A 177 -5.08 2.88 -5.72
CA LEU A 177 -4.16 3.70 -6.50
C LEU A 177 -4.19 5.15 -5.99
N ILE A 178 -3.08 5.88 -6.15
CA ILE A 178 -3.00 7.31 -5.90
C ILE A 178 -2.57 7.98 -7.20
N THR A 179 -3.32 8.97 -7.65
CA THR A 179 -3.08 9.71 -8.90
C THR A 179 -1.64 10.24 -8.95
N ASP A 180 -0.94 10.05 -10.08
CA ASP A 180 0.43 10.51 -10.30
C ASP A 180 1.45 10.06 -9.25
N HIS A 181 1.18 8.94 -8.54
CA HIS A 181 2.00 8.54 -7.39
C HIS A 181 2.32 7.03 -7.42
N GLY A 182 1.33 6.16 -7.16
CA GLY A 182 1.62 4.74 -7.06
C GLY A 182 0.43 3.89 -6.61
N ILE A 183 0.77 2.70 -6.14
CA ILE A 183 -0.17 1.66 -5.73
C ILE A 183 0.09 1.26 -4.28
N THR A 184 -0.99 1.00 -3.55
CA THR A 184 -0.95 0.38 -2.22
C THR A 184 -1.80 -0.88 -2.23
N THR A 185 -1.26 -1.97 -1.70
CA THR A 185 -1.97 -3.24 -1.49
C THR A 185 -1.78 -3.72 -0.07
N TRP A 186 -2.71 -4.53 0.43
CA TRP A 186 -2.61 -5.12 1.76
C TRP A 186 -3.10 -6.56 1.77
N GLY A 187 -2.78 -7.30 2.82
CA GLY A 187 -3.16 -8.68 3.01
C GLY A 187 -3.05 -9.10 4.47
N HIS A 188 -3.43 -10.34 4.77
CA HIS A 188 -3.27 -10.89 6.11
C HIS A 188 -1.81 -11.05 6.53
N ASP A 189 -0.90 -11.12 5.53
CA ASP A 189 0.56 -11.13 5.71
C ASP A 189 1.28 -10.45 4.53
N LEU A 190 2.60 -10.33 4.65
CA LEU A 190 3.43 -9.65 3.66
C LEU A 190 3.46 -10.40 2.32
N ALA A 191 3.38 -11.72 2.34
CA ALA A 191 3.38 -12.54 1.12
C ALA A 191 2.10 -12.31 0.32
N GLN A 192 0.94 -12.26 0.98
CA GLN A 192 -0.34 -11.98 0.31
C GLN A 192 -0.40 -10.54 -0.20
N ALA A 193 0.03 -9.55 0.60
CA ALA A 193 0.07 -8.15 0.17
C ALA A 193 0.94 -7.99 -1.09
N ARG A 194 2.11 -8.61 -1.10
CA ARG A 194 3.01 -8.65 -2.26
C ARG A 194 2.38 -9.35 -3.47
N ASN A 195 1.74 -10.50 -3.29
CA ASN A 195 1.07 -11.22 -4.39
C ASN A 195 0.00 -10.34 -5.06
N ARG A 196 -0.82 -9.65 -4.27
CA ARG A 196 -1.83 -8.71 -4.75
C ARG A 196 -1.23 -7.56 -5.55
N LEU A 197 -0.09 -7.02 -5.08
CA LEU A 197 0.68 -6.01 -5.80
C LEU A 197 1.13 -6.53 -7.17
N GLU A 198 1.76 -7.71 -7.21
CA GLU A 198 2.27 -8.30 -8.45
C GLU A 198 1.14 -8.58 -9.46
N CYS A 199 0.00 -9.06 -8.98
CA CYS A 199 -1.19 -9.27 -9.82
C CYS A 199 -1.72 -7.95 -10.39
N LEU A 200 -1.89 -6.91 -9.56
CA LEU A 200 -2.46 -5.65 -10.03
C LEU A 200 -1.50 -4.87 -10.92
N GLU A 201 -0.20 -4.88 -10.66
CA GLU A 201 0.80 -4.31 -11.56
C GLU A 201 0.78 -5.00 -12.93
N SER A 202 0.66 -6.34 -12.95
CA SER A 202 0.55 -7.11 -14.19
C SER A 202 -0.77 -6.82 -14.93
N ILE A 203 -1.88 -6.66 -14.22
CA ILE A 203 -3.16 -6.22 -14.78
C ILE A 203 -3.01 -4.83 -15.43
N CYS A 204 -2.43 -3.86 -14.71
CA CYS A 204 -2.19 -2.52 -15.24
C CYS A 204 -1.32 -2.54 -16.49
N ARG A 205 -0.29 -3.38 -16.53
CA ARG A 205 0.52 -3.60 -17.73
C ARG A 205 -0.32 -4.10 -18.90
N LEU A 206 -1.17 -5.10 -18.70
CA LEU A 206 -2.04 -5.63 -19.75
C LEU A 206 -3.02 -4.58 -20.26
N LEU A 207 -3.67 -3.80 -19.38
CA LEU A 207 -4.57 -2.73 -19.75
C LEU A 207 -3.89 -1.67 -20.63
N LEU A 208 -2.64 -1.31 -20.33
CA LEU A 208 -1.87 -0.36 -21.12
C LEU A 208 -1.48 -0.95 -22.49
N LEU A 209 -1.00 -2.18 -22.53
CA LEU A 209 -0.56 -2.86 -23.76
C LEU A 209 -1.71 -3.11 -24.73
N THR A 210 -2.92 -3.38 -24.23
CA THR A 210 -4.12 -3.61 -25.04
C THR A 210 -4.90 -2.34 -25.35
N GLY A 211 -4.49 -1.20 -24.83
CA GLY A 211 -5.22 0.06 -24.97
C GLY A 211 -6.57 0.07 -24.23
N SER A 212 -6.78 -0.85 -23.27
CA SER A 212 -8.05 -1.04 -22.59
C SER A 212 -8.15 -0.27 -21.26
N VAL A 213 -7.29 0.71 -21.02
CA VAL A 213 -7.41 1.57 -19.82
C VAL A 213 -8.67 2.42 -19.97
N PRO A 214 -9.68 2.26 -19.09
CA PRO A 214 -10.89 3.08 -19.19
C PRO A 214 -10.54 4.55 -18.93
N PRO A 215 -11.29 5.50 -19.56
CA PRO A 215 -11.15 6.91 -19.21
C PRO A 215 -11.53 7.14 -17.75
N ALA A 216 -10.98 8.19 -17.13
CA ALA A 216 -11.33 8.59 -15.77
C ALA A 216 -12.85 8.77 -15.64
N GLN A 217 -13.50 7.88 -14.89
CA GLN A 217 -14.93 8.01 -14.60
C GLN A 217 -15.08 8.97 -13.41
N GLY A 218 -15.52 10.18 -13.71
CA GLY A 218 -15.99 11.11 -12.69
C GLY A 218 -17.49 11.26 -12.83
N LYS A 219 -18.25 11.06 -11.75
CA LYS A 219 -19.60 11.59 -11.69
C LYS A 219 -19.50 13.10 -11.89
N GLU A 220 -20.02 13.60 -12.98
CA GLU A 220 -20.33 15.01 -13.12
C GLU A 220 -21.33 15.34 -12.00
N GLY A 221 -20.91 16.19 -11.06
CA GLY A 221 -21.76 16.75 -10.02
C GLY A 221 -22.26 18.10 -10.43
#